data_46dee3b73c98e967b95ca45ebf9218ea
#
_entry.id   46dee3b73c98e967b95ca45ebf9218ea
#
_cell.length_a   1.000
_cell.length_b   1.000
_cell.length_c   1.000
_cell.angle_alpha   90.00
_cell.angle_beta   90.00
_cell.angle_gamma   90.00
#
_symmetry.space_group_name_H-M   'P 1'
#
loop_
_entity.id
_entity.type
_entity.pdbx_description
1 polymer ?
#
loop_
_entity_poly.entity_id
_entity_poly.type
_entity_poly.pdbx_seq_one_letter_code
_entity_poly.pdbx_strand_id
1 'polypeptide(L)'
;MITSTSNAQIKELAKLQKKSRLRDERGIFLVEGPRMVEEIPKERIERLYISESFERKNPAYIRELGVPAEVLSDTVFSYVSDTKNPQGILAIVKRLEYTMEDVLGKSASKCEEKSGEKEKNPENHQIRVPHVIVLDNLQDPGNLGTIFRTAEAAGATGILLSSDSVDVYNPKVIRSTMGAVFRMPFFYVKDLPAAVKSLSSQGIRTYAAHLNGKNVYDEEDYTEGCAFLIGNEGNGLRDEVSECADCLIRIPMCGKAESLNAAVAAAVLMFEAGRQRRK
;
A
#
# COMPACT_ATOMS: atom_id res chain seq x y z
N MET A 1 4.50 3.12 -33.26
CA MET A 1 4.24 4.37 -32.51
C MET A 1 2.78 4.79 -32.69
N ILE A 2 2.09 5.13 -31.60
CA ILE A 2 0.71 5.59 -31.61
C ILE A 2 0.69 7.13 -31.50
N THR A 3 0.09 7.79 -32.49
CA THR A 3 0.07 9.27 -32.58
C THR A 3 -1.32 9.89 -32.43
N SER A 4 -2.36 9.06 -32.32
CA SER A 4 -3.76 9.55 -32.23
C SER A 4 -4.41 9.20 -30.90
N THR A 5 -5.02 10.19 -30.26
CA THR A 5 -5.86 10.01 -29.05
C THR A 5 -7.18 9.28 -29.35
N SER A 6 -7.58 9.16 -30.64
CA SER A 6 -8.76 8.41 -31.06
C SER A 6 -8.51 6.89 -31.16
N ASN A 7 -7.26 6.43 -31.06
CA ASN A 7 -6.90 5.02 -31.03
C ASN A 7 -7.66 4.29 -29.91
N ALA A 8 -8.16 3.08 -30.19
CA ALA A 8 -8.98 2.31 -29.26
C ALA A 8 -8.24 1.98 -27.94
N GLN A 9 -6.96 1.61 -28.02
CA GLN A 9 -6.12 1.34 -26.86
C GLN A 9 -5.92 2.59 -25.99
N ILE A 10 -5.74 3.75 -26.61
CA ILE A 10 -5.56 5.03 -25.90
C ILE A 10 -6.84 5.46 -25.20
N LYS A 11 -8.00 5.29 -25.85
CA LYS A 11 -9.31 5.54 -25.21
C LYS A 11 -9.55 4.60 -24.03
N GLU A 12 -9.14 3.34 -24.14
CA GLU A 12 -9.22 2.37 -23.07
C GLU A 12 -8.31 2.76 -21.90
N LEU A 13 -7.05 3.07 -22.17
CA LEU A 13 -6.07 3.51 -21.18
C LEU A 13 -6.56 4.75 -20.42
N ALA A 14 -7.09 5.76 -21.13
CA ALA A 14 -7.67 6.95 -20.51
C ALA A 14 -8.91 6.63 -19.63
N LYS A 15 -9.70 5.61 -19.99
CA LYS A 15 -10.81 5.13 -19.14
C LYS A 15 -10.31 4.43 -17.87
N LEU A 16 -9.25 3.63 -17.98
CA LEU A 16 -8.63 2.94 -16.85
C LEU A 16 -8.08 3.91 -15.81
N GLN A 17 -7.54 5.05 -16.22
CA GLN A 17 -7.11 6.12 -15.32
C GLN A 17 -8.27 6.65 -14.45
N LYS A 18 -9.44 6.82 -15.03
CA LYS A 18 -10.56 7.52 -14.40
C LYS A 18 -11.57 6.62 -13.69
N LYS A 19 -11.67 5.32 -14.07
CA LYS A 19 -12.74 4.43 -13.64
C LYS A 19 -12.19 3.25 -12.84
N SER A 20 -12.36 3.27 -11.51
CA SER A 20 -11.99 2.16 -10.62
C SER A 20 -12.70 0.87 -11.03
N ARG A 21 -14.01 0.92 -11.28
CA ARG A 21 -14.78 -0.26 -11.67
C ARG A 21 -14.19 -1.00 -12.87
N LEU A 22 -13.68 -0.29 -13.89
CA LEU A 22 -13.06 -0.92 -15.05
C LEU A 22 -11.73 -1.62 -14.69
N ARG A 23 -10.96 -1.04 -13.75
CA ARG A 23 -9.76 -1.68 -13.22
C ARG A 23 -10.11 -2.93 -12.41
N ASP A 24 -11.20 -2.85 -11.63
CA ASP A 24 -11.71 -3.98 -10.82
C ASP A 24 -12.15 -5.16 -11.68
N GLU A 25 -12.99 -4.90 -12.69
CA GLU A 25 -13.50 -5.90 -13.63
C GLU A 25 -12.37 -6.61 -14.38
N ARG A 26 -11.27 -5.93 -14.65
CA ARG A 26 -10.10 -6.49 -15.38
C ARG A 26 -9.00 -7.05 -14.45
N GLY A 27 -9.07 -6.83 -13.17
CA GLY A 27 -8.02 -7.25 -12.23
C GLY A 27 -6.68 -6.56 -12.48
N ILE A 28 -6.69 -5.27 -12.89
CA ILE A 28 -5.49 -4.50 -13.25
C ILE A 28 -5.45 -3.14 -12.56
N PHE A 29 -4.29 -2.52 -12.59
CA PHE A 29 -4.09 -1.13 -12.17
C PHE A 29 -2.99 -0.46 -13.00
N LEU A 30 -2.79 0.83 -12.79
CA LEU A 30 -1.87 1.66 -13.56
C LEU A 30 -0.73 2.15 -12.69
N VAL A 31 0.47 2.10 -13.25
CA VAL A 31 1.69 2.56 -12.59
C VAL A 31 2.40 3.52 -13.54
N GLU A 32 2.68 4.74 -13.08
CA GLU A 32 3.37 5.77 -13.86
C GLU A 32 4.66 6.21 -13.18
N GLY A 33 5.69 6.40 -13.99
CA GLY A 33 7.00 6.88 -13.58
C GLY A 33 8.07 5.79 -13.48
N PRO A 34 9.32 6.11 -13.85
CA PRO A 34 10.40 5.11 -13.99
C PRO A 34 10.71 4.40 -12.67
N ARG A 35 10.83 5.14 -11.55
CA ARG A 35 11.08 4.54 -10.23
C ARG A 35 9.99 3.57 -9.79
N MET A 36 8.74 3.87 -10.14
CA MET A 36 7.63 2.98 -9.80
C MET A 36 7.60 1.75 -10.71
N VAL A 37 7.93 1.92 -12.00
CA VAL A 37 7.95 0.82 -12.97
C VAL A 37 9.09 -0.18 -12.66
N GLU A 38 10.23 0.27 -12.15
CA GLU A 38 11.34 -0.58 -11.69
C GLU A 38 10.94 -1.53 -10.57
N GLU A 39 10.01 -1.11 -9.71
CA GLU A 39 9.54 -1.90 -8.57
C GLU A 39 8.51 -2.97 -8.95
N ILE A 40 7.99 -2.94 -10.19
CA ILE A 40 6.98 -3.91 -10.63
C ILE A 40 7.64 -5.27 -10.90
N PRO A 41 7.15 -6.36 -10.29
CA PRO A 41 7.54 -7.71 -10.73
C PRO A 41 7.21 -7.87 -12.23
N LYS A 42 8.22 -8.17 -13.06
CA LYS A 42 8.12 -8.14 -14.53
C LYS A 42 6.96 -9.01 -15.06
N GLU A 43 6.71 -10.13 -14.43
CA GLU A 43 5.62 -11.07 -14.75
C GLU A 43 4.22 -10.50 -14.55
N ARG A 44 4.10 -9.39 -13.80
CA ARG A 44 2.83 -8.69 -13.58
C ARG A 44 2.56 -7.58 -14.58
N ILE A 45 3.56 -7.19 -15.37
CA ILE A 45 3.38 -6.16 -16.41
C ILE A 45 2.58 -6.76 -17.56
N GLU A 46 1.34 -6.28 -17.77
CA GLU A 46 0.51 -6.67 -18.89
C GLU A 46 0.88 -5.88 -20.15
N ARG A 47 1.09 -4.57 -20.01
CA ARG A 47 1.52 -3.68 -21.09
C ARG A 47 2.37 -2.54 -20.55
N LEU A 48 3.30 -2.09 -21.38
CA LEU A 48 4.17 -0.96 -21.10
C LEU A 48 4.04 0.07 -22.21
N TYR A 49 3.84 1.33 -21.81
CA TYR A 49 3.79 2.47 -22.73
C TYR A 49 4.88 3.46 -22.38
N ILE A 50 5.57 3.97 -23.40
CA ILE A 50 6.58 5.01 -23.23
C ILE A 50 6.31 6.17 -24.18
N SER A 51 6.69 7.37 -23.77
CA SER A 51 6.64 8.53 -24.68
C SER A 51 7.84 8.53 -25.62
N GLU A 52 7.70 9.12 -26.79
CA GLU A 52 8.77 9.29 -27.77
C GLU A 52 9.99 9.99 -27.17
N SER A 53 9.77 11.02 -26.36
CA SER A 53 10.87 11.73 -25.70
C SER A 53 11.54 10.90 -24.61
N PHE A 54 10.81 10.03 -23.91
CA PHE A 54 11.37 9.11 -22.92
C PHE A 54 12.24 8.04 -23.62
N GLU A 55 11.76 7.46 -24.72
CA GLU A 55 12.51 6.49 -25.53
C GLU A 55 13.86 7.05 -25.97
N ARG A 56 13.86 8.29 -26.52
CA ARG A 56 15.10 8.95 -26.96
C ARG A 56 16.09 9.23 -25.84
N LYS A 57 15.60 9.60 -24.66
CA LYS A 57 16.45 9.97 -23.53
C LYS A 57 16.97 8.78 -22.73
N ASN A 58 16.25 7.67 -22.73
CA ASN A 58 16.51 6.53 -21.84
C ASN A 58 16.63 5.18 -22.55
N PRO A 59 17.38 5.06 -23.66
CA PRO A 59 17.45 3.80 -24.44
C PRO A 59 18.13 2.65 -23.66
N ALA A 60 19.04 2.97 -22.74
CA ALA A 60 19.68 1.98 -21.89
C ALA A 60 18.68 1.40 -20.88
N TYR A 61 17.94 2.25 -20.22
CA TYR A 61 16.90 1.90 -19.25
C TYR A 61 15.86 0.93 -19.86
N ILE A 62 15.36 1.25 -21.06
CA ILE A 62 14.36 0.43 -21.74
C ILE A 62 14.90 -0.96 -22.07
N ARG A 63 16.17 -1.07 -22.51
CA ARG A 63 16.82 -2.35 -22.77
C ARG A 63 16.99 -3.17 -21.49
N GLU A 64 17.38 -2.55 -20.38
CA GLU A 64 17.58 -3.20 -19.09
C GLU A 64 16.26 -3.69 -18.50
N LEU A 65 15.20 -2.92 -18.66
CA LEU A 65 13.85 -3.31 -18.23
C LEU A 65 13.42 -4.62 -18.91
N GLY A 66 13.79 -4.84 -20.17
CA GLY A 66 13.58 -6.09 -20.90
C GLY A 66 12.12 -6.46 -21.15
N VAL A 67 11.21 -5.48 -21.07
CA VAL A 67 9.78 -5.63 -21.35
C VAL A 67 9.44 -4.86 -22.63
N PRO A 68 8.73 -5.48 -23.60
CA PRO A 68 8.28 -4.78 -24.80
C PRO A 68 7.42 -3.56 -24.46
N ALA A 69 7.74 -2.42 -25.05
CA ALA A 69 7.03 -1.17 -24.83
C ALA A 69 6.38 -0.64 -26.11
N GLU A 70 5.15 -0.12 -25.99
CA GLU A 70 4.48 0.61 -27.07
C GLU A 70 4.83 2.10 -26.99
N VAL A 71 5.36 2.65 -28.08
CA VAL A 71 5.75 4.07 -28.14
C VAL A 71 4.55 4.93 -28.49
N LEU A 72 4.30 5.95 -27.66
CA LEU A 72 3.29 6.99 -27.85
C LEU A 72 3.96 8.31 -28.21
N SER A 73 3.35 9.13 -29.07
CA SER A 73 3.79 10.53 -29.18
C SER A 73 3.64 11.25 -27.83
N ASP A 74 4.45 12.27 -27.58
CA ASP A 74 4.42 13.00 -26.31
C ASP A 74 3.03 13.59 -26.01
N THR A 75 2.32 14.03 -27.05
CA THR A 75 0.94 14.53 -26.93
C THR A 75 -0.03 13.44 -26.48
N VAL A 76 0.06 12.23 -27.06
CA VAL A 76 -0.79 11.10 -26.67
C VAL A 76 -0.45 10.62 -25.28
N PHE A 77 0.84 10.57 -24.92
CA PHE A 77 1.25 10.21 -23.56
C PHE A 77 0.71 11.19 -22.51
N SER A 78 0.81 12.48 -22.76
CA SER A 78 0.24 13.53 -21.90
C SER A 78 -1.28 13.41 -21.74
N TYR A 79 -1.99 12.96 -22.77
CA TYR A 79 -3.44 12.74 -22.71
C TYR A 79 -3.84 11.60 -21.78
N VAL A 80 -3.03 10.55 -21.69
CA VAL A 80 -3.33 9.37 -20.85
C VAL A 80 -2.70 9.42 -19.46
N SER A 81 -1.75 10.33 -19.23
CA SER A 81 -1.13 10.53 -17.91
C SER A 81 -2.10 11.22 -16.94
N ASP A 82 -2.01 10.85 -15.65
CA ASP A 82 -2.74 11.47 -14.54
C ASP A 82 -1.89 12.56 -13.84
N THR A 83 -0.70 12.85 -14.35
CA THR A 83 0.20 13.84 -13.77
C THR A 83 0.31 15.10 -14.62
N LYS A 84 0.50 16.26 -13.96
CA LYS A 84 0.73 17.54 -14.66
C LYS A 84 2.03 17.53 -15.47
N ASN A 85 3.04 16.81 -14.98
CA ASN A 85 4.35 16.66 -15.60
C ASN A 85 4.64 15.17 -15.83
N PRO A 86 4.16 14.57 -16.93
CA PRO A 86 4.33 13.17 -17.23
C PRO A 86 5.80 12.76 -17.29
N GLN A 87 6.16 11.64 -16.65
CA GLN A 87 7.52 11.13 -16.64
C GLN A 87 7.86 10.24 -17.83
N GLY A 88 6.91 10.03 -18.73
CA GLY A 88 7.12 9.38 -20.02
C GLY A 88 7.11 7.85 -20.01
N ILE A 89 6.76 7.20 -18.91
CA ILE A 89 6.58 5.75 -18.84
C ILE A 89 5.38 5.38 -17.98
N LEU A 90 4.55 4.45 -18.47
CA LEU A 90 3.33 3.99 -17.83
C LEU A 90 3.12 2.50 -18.08
N ALA A 91 2.81 1.74 -17.04
CA ALA A 91 2.52 0.31 -17.13
C ALA A 91 1.07 -0.01 -16.73
N ILE A 92 0.46 -0.98 -17.43
CA ILE A 92 -0.73 -1.70 -16.97
C ILE A 92 -0.22 -2.94 -16.24
N VAL A 93 -0.65 -3.11 -14.99
CA VAL A 93 -0.13 -4.13 -14.07
C VAL A 93 -1.27 -4.98 -13.55
N LYS A 94 -1.09 -6.30 -13.50
CA LYS A 94 -2.03 -7.24 -12.87
C LYS A 94 -2.08 -6.99 -11.36
N ARG A 95 -3.28 -7.01 -10.76
CA ARG A 95 -3.45 -6.80 -9.33
C ARG A 95 -2.67 -7.79 -8.48
N LEU A 96 -2.28 -7.32 -7.33
CA LEU A 96 -1.70 -8.12 -6.27
C LEU A 96 -2.85 -8.84 -5.55
N GLU A 97 -2.64 -10.10 -5.24
CA GLU A 97 -3.58 -10.93 -4.51
C GLU A 97 -2.92 -11.35 -3.20
N TYR A 98 -3.39 -10.80 -2.10
CA TYR A 98 -2.94 -11.13 -0.76
C TYR A 98 -4.08 -11.74 0.04
N THR A 99 -3.73 -12.58 0.97
CA THR A 99 -4.64 -13.22 1.93
C THR A 99 -4.48 -12.60 3.32
N MET A 100 -5.37 -12.94 4.23
CA MET A 100 -5.23 -12.59 5.64
C MET A 100 -3.92 -13.15 6.23
N GLU A 101 -3.52 -14.34 5.84
CA GLU A 101 -2.30 -15.00 6.30
C GLU A 101 -1.06 -14.23 5.85
N ASP A 102 -1.06 -13.67 4.63
CA ASP A 102 0.01 -12.80 4.15
C ASP A 102 0.13 -11.54 5.02
N VAL A 103 -0.99 -10.91 5.37
CA VAL A 103 -1.05 -9.71 6.24
C VAL A 103 -0.53 -10.03 7.64
N LEU A 104 -0.78 -11.23 8.14
CA LEU A 104 -0.29 -11.67 9.45
C LEU A 104 1.17 -12.13 9.44
N GLY A 105 1.83 -12.13 8.29
CA GLY A 105 3.21 -12.61 8.15
C GLY A 105 3.37 -14.12 8.33
N LYS A 106 2.27 -14.88 8.16
CA LYS A 106 2.24 -16.36 8.32
C LYS A 106 2.53 -17.11 7.02
N SER A 107 2.40 -16.45 5.87
CA SER A 107 2.74 -17.04 4.58
C SER A 107 4.25 -17.01 4.37
N ALA A 108 4.82 -18.12 3.92
CA ALA A 108 6.19 -18.12 3.40
C ALA A 108 6.28 -17.13 2.22
N SER A 109 7.17 -16.15 2.32
CA SER A 109 7.26 -15.08 1.32
C SER A 109 7.55 -15.66 -0.07
N LYS A 110 6.58 -15.59 -0.97
CA LYS A 110 6.74 -15.90 -2.39
C LYS A 110 7.71 -14.94 -3.12
N CYS A 111 8.28 -13.98 -2.40
CA CYS A 111 9.15 -12.94 -2.97
C CYS A 111 10.66 -13.24 -2.93
N GLU A 112 11.13 -14.31 -2.30
CA GLU A 112 12.57 -14.58 -2.13
C GLU A 112 13.22 -15.47 -3.23
N GLU A 113 12.49 -15.86 -4.26
CA GLU A 113 13.04 -16.77 -5.30
C GLU A 113 13.93 -16.12 -6.37
N LYS A 114 14.29 -14.82 -6.29
CA LYS A 114 15.02 -14.13 -7.37
C LYS A 114 16.37 -13.50 -7.03
N SER A 115 16.94 -13.69 -5.85
CA SER A 115 18.39 -13.51 -5.67
C SER A 115 19.06 -14.88 -5.82
N GLY A 116 19.81 -15.04 -6.89
CA GLY A 116 20.43 -16.32 -7.30
C GLY A 116 21.50 -16.90 -6.35
N GLU A 117 21.39 -16.67 -5.07
CA GLU A 117 22.16 -17.32 -4.02
C GLU A 117 21.25 -18.35 -3.34
N LYS A 118 21.51 -19.61 -3.66
CA LYS A 118 20.95 -20.77 -2.96
C LYS A 118 21.37 -20.71 -1.48
N GLU A 119 20.57 -20.09 -0.64
CA GLU A 119 20.70 -20.31 0.80
C GLU A 119 20.39 -21.78 1.13
N LYS A 120 21.42 -22.45 1.62
CA LYS A 120 21.44 -23.90 1.92
C LYS A 120 20.75 -24.24 3.23
N ASN A 121 19.66 -23.56 3.63
CA ASN A 121 18.97 -23.91 4.88
C ASN A 121 17.44 -23.75 4.73
N PRO A 122 16.70 -24.86 4.47
CA PRO A 122 15.23 -24.82 4.35
C PRO A 122 14.50 -24.61 5.71
N GLU A 123 15.22 -24.43 6.83
CA GLU A 123 14.62 -24.32 8.17
C GLU A 123 14.42 -22.86 8.67
N ASN A 124 14.78 -21.85 7.90
CA ASN A 124 14.68 -20.45 8.38
C ASN A 124 13.42 -19.74 7.86
N HIS A 125 12.25 -20.40 7.99
CA HIS A 125 10.97 -19.70 7.91
C HIS A 125 10.76 -18.96 9.24
N GLN A 126 11.41 -17.83 9.42
CA GLN A 126 11.14 -16.94 10.54
C GLN A 126 9.71 -16.42 10.40
N ILE A 127 8.78 -17.02 11.15
CA ILE A 127 7.45 -16.46 11.37
C ILE A 127 7.66 -15.08 11.98
N ARG A 128 7.32 -14.04 11.21
CA ARG A 128 7.43 -12.66 11.69
C ARG A 128 6.38 -12.45 12.78
N VAL A 129 6.76 -11.82 13.88
CA VAL A 129 5.81 -11.38 14.90
C VAL A 129 4.80 -10.41 14.24
N PRO A 130 3.49 -10.70 14.27
CA PRO A 130 2.51 -9.87 13.60
C PRO A 130 2.58 -8.39 14.03
N HIS A 131 2.62 -7.50 13.04
CA HIS A 131 2.56 -6.06 13.22
C HIS A 131 1.61 -5.50 12.16
N VAL A 132 0.34 -5.42 12.51
CA VAL A 132 -0.74 -5.14 11.57
C VAL A 132 -1.23 -3.71 11.73
N ILE A 133 -1.52 -3.05 10.62
CA ILE A 133 -2.19 -1.75 10.61
C ILE A 133 -3.62 -1.97 10.13
N VAL A 134 -4.60 -1.53 10.91
CA VAL A 134 -6.03 -1.66 10.60
C VAL A 134 -6.58 -0.27 10.30
N LEU A 135 -7.09 -0.08 9.09
CA LEU A 135 -7.58 1.22 8.62
C LEU A 135 -9.10 1.20 8.51
N ASP A 136 -9.75 2.06 9.30
CA ASP A 136 -11.20 2.20 9.34
C ASP A 136 -11.64 3.43 8.54
N ASN A 137 -12.26 3.18 7.37
CA ASN A 137 -12.84 4.22 6.50
C ASN A 137 -11.86 5.35 6.15
N LEU A 138 -10.59 5.01 5.89
CA LEU A 138 -9.60 5.99 5.45
C LEU A 138 -9.92 6.49 4.04
N GLN A 139 -10.01 7.82 3.85
CA GLN A 139 -10.51 8.40 2.59
C GLN A 139 -9.44 9.11 1.77
N ASP A 140 -8.41 9.71 2.38
CA ASP A 140 -7.39 10.45 1.64
C ASP A 140 -6.36 9.52 0.98
N PRO A 141 -6.22 9.57 -0.37
CA PRO A 141 -5.25 8.75 -1.09
C PRO A 141 -3.79 9.01 -0.70
N GLY A 142 -3.47 10.24 -0.28
CA GLY A 142 -2.12 10.61 0.15
C GLY A 142 -1.77 9.98 1.49
N ASN A 143 -2.73 9.98 2.44
CA ASN A 143 -2.57 9.30 3.73
C ASN A 143 -2.39 7.81 3.54
N LEU A 144 -3.24 7.17 2.72
CA LEU A 144 -3.12 5.74 2.48
C LEU A 144 -1.75 5.36 1.90
N GLY A 145 -1.29 6.07 0.86
CA GLY A 145 0.03 5.80 0.28
C GLY A 145 1.18 6.06 1.24
N THR A 146 1.07 7.07 2.10
CA THR A 146 2.04 7.36 3.16
C THR A 146 2.07 6.24 4.19
N ILE A 147 0.90 5.72 4.60
CA ILE A 147 0.81 4.59 5.54
C ILE A 147 1.48 3.35 4.94
N PHE A 148 1.22 3.00 3.68
CA PHE A 148 1.89 1.88 3.01
C PHE A 148 3.42 1.98 3.08
N ARG A 149 3.94 3.14 2.70
CA ARG A 149 5.38 3.41 2.73
C ARG A 149 5.96 3.35 4.15
N THR A 150 5.24 3.89 5.12
CA THR A 150 5.68 3.89 6.52
C THR A 150 5.60 2.51 7.13
N ALA A 151 4.56 1.74 6.82
CA ALA A 151 4.37 0.36 7.29
C ALA A 151 5.53 -0.54 6.81
N GLU A 152 5.91 -0.44 5.53
CA GLU A 152 7.09 -1.13 5.01
C GLU A 152 8.35 -0.72 5.77
N ALA A 153 8.61 0.58 5.92
CA ALA A 153 9.80 1.11 6.59
C ALA A 153 9.88 0.73 8.07
N ALA A 154 8.73 0.63 8.75
CA ALA A 154 8.65 0.24 10.17
C ALA A 154 8.64 -1.27 10.40
N GLY A 155 8.64 -2.08 9.34
CA GLY A 155 8.62 -3.54 9.43
C GLY A 155 7.27 -4.13 9.79
N ALA A 156 6.16 -3.44 9.46
CA ALA A 156 4.82 -4.02 9.60
C ALA A 156 4.67 -5.27 8.72
N THR A 157 3.84 -6.21 9.15
CA THR A 157 3.58 -7.42 8.39
C THR A 157 2.51 -7.24 7.33
N GLY A 158 1.57 -6.32 7.54
CA GLY A 158 0.54 -6.02 6.55
C GLY A 158 -0.49 -5.00 7.01
N ILE A 159 -1.41 -4.68 6.11
CA ILE A 159 -2.45 -3.66 6.28
C ILE A 159 -3.82 -4.29 6.05
N LEU A 160 -4.74 -4.13 7.01
CA LEU A 160 -6.17 -4.43 6.85
C LEU A 160 -6.93 -3.14 6.57
N LEU A 161 -7.83 -3.16 5.60
CA LEU A 161 -8.65 -2.01 5.26
C LEU A 161 -10.13 -2.39 5.36
N SER A 162 -10.95 -1.51 5.90
CA SER A 162 -12.39 -1.61 5.74
C SER A 162 -12.78 -1.44 4.26
N SER A 163 -13.86 -2.11 3.83
CA SER A 163 -14.28 -2.13 2.41
C SER A 163 -14.71 -0.75 1.87
N ASP A 164 -14.96 0.21 2.75
CA ASP A 164 -15.33 1.59 2.45
C ASP A 164 -14.13 2.56 2.49
N SER A 165 -12.92 2.06 2.73
CA SER A 165 -11.69 2.83 2.57
C SER A 165 -11.36 3.09 1.09
N VAL A 166 -10.55 4.12 0.83
CA VAL A 166 -10.11 4.49 -0.53
C VAL A 166 -9.42 3.32 -1.23
N ASP A 167 -9.66 3.18 -2.54
CA ASP A 167 -9.06 2.13 -3.39
C ASP A 167 -7.54 2.24 -3.42
N VAL A 168 -6.84 1.18 -2.96
CA VAL A 168 -5.37 1.08 -3.02
C VAL A 168 -4.85 1.26 -4.45
N TYR A 169 -5.61 0.79 -5.45
CA TYR A 169 -5.25 0.89 -6.85
C TYR A 169 -5.64 2.23 -7.52
N ASN A 170 -6.07 3.21 -6.72
CA ASN A 170 -6.21 4.58 -7.20
C ASN A 170 -4.82 5.11 -7.63
N PRO A 171 -4.66 5.72 -8.82
CA PRO A 171 -3.37 6.21 -9.31
C PRO A 171 -2.64 7.14 -8.34
N LYS A 172 -3.38 7.96 -7.57
CA LYS A 172 -2.79 8.85 -6.56
C LYS A 172 -2.23 8.06 -5.36
N VAL A 173 -2.92 6.98 -4.93
CA VAL A 173 -2.42 6.08 -3.88
C VAL A 173 -1.16 5.40 -4.37
N ILE A 174 -1.21 4.75 -5.53
CA ILE A 174 -0.07 4.03 -6.13
C ILE A 174 1.19 4.92 -6.16
N ARG A 175 1.08 6.15 -6.66
CA ARG A 175 2.21 7.09 -6.67
C ARG A 175 2.75 7.41 -5.27
N SER A 176 1.84 7.58 -4.30
CA SER A 176 2.22 7.94 -2.93
C SER A 176 2.93 6.81 -2.19
N THR A 177 2.72 5.55 -2.57
CA THR A 177 3.38 4.39 -1.96
C THR A 177 4.88 4.29 -2.27
N MET A 178 5.34 4.93 -3.34
CA MET A 178 6.74 4.87 -3.79
C MET A 178 7.27 3.43 -3.93
N GLY A 179 6.42 2.51 -4.44
CA GLY A 179 6.75 1.10 -4.63
C GLY A 179 6.40 0.18 -3.46
N ALA A 180 6.13 0.71 -2.26
CA ALA A 180 5.77 -0.10 -1.09
C ALA A 180 4.55 -1.01 -1.32
N VAL A 181 3.64 -0.63 -2.22
CA VAL A 181 2.46 -1.44 -2.56
C VAL A 181 2.83 -2.84 -3.09
N PHE A 182 3.99 -3.00 -3.74
CA PHE A 182 4.44 -4.29 -4.26
C PHE A 182 5.04 -5.22 -3.21
N ARG A 183 5.36 -4.70 -2.01
CA ARG A 183 6.05 -5.42 -0.94
C ARG A 183 5.24 -5.51 0.36
N MET A 184 4.24 -4.64 0.54
CA MET A 184 3.41 -4.59 1.73
C MET A 184 2.09 -5.34 1.48
N PRO A 185 1.86 -6.50 2.11
CA PRO A 185 0.60 -7.21 2.02
C PRO A 185 -0.56 -6.37 2.54
N PHE A 186 -1.69 -6.44 1.86
CA PHE A 186 -2.91 -5.76 2.30
C PHE A 186 -4.16 -6.58 1.95
N PHE A 187 -5.20 -6.37 2.74
CA PHE A 187 -6.45 -7.10 2.54
C PHE A 187 -7.66 -6.24 2.93
N TYR A 188 -8.69 -6.23 2.09
CA TYR A 188 -9.94 -5.56 2.40
C TYR A 188 -10.90 -6.49 3.12
N VAL A 189 -11.49 -6.02 4.22
CA VAL A 189 -12.50 -6.78 4.97
C VAL A 189 -13.86 -6.08 4.92
N LYS A 190 -14.93 -6.87 4.82
CA LYS A 190 -16.30 -6.36 4.79
C LYS A 190 -16.81 -6.02 6.20
N ASP A 191 -16.41 -6.83 7.17
CA ASP A 191 -16.79 -6.70 8.59
C ASP A 191 -15.52 -6.44 9.39
N LEU A 192 -15.19 -5.16 9.59
CA LEU A 192 -13.99 -4.75 10.30
C LEU A 192 -14.05 -5.11 11.80
N PRO A 193 -15.17 -4.90 12.51
CA PRO A 193 -15.32 -5.35 13.89
C PRO A 193 -15.04 -6.84 14.08
N ALA A 194 -15.58 -7.70 13.22
CA ALA A 194 -15.33 -9.13 13.26
C ALA A 194 -13.84 -9.47 13.00
N ALA A 195 -13.22 -8.77 12.07
CA ALA A 195 -11.79 -8.93 11.79
C ALA A 195 -10.92 -8.54 13.00
N VAL A 196 -11.22 -7.42 13.67
CA VAL A 196 -10.51 -6.98 14.89
C VAL A 196 -10.62 -8.03 16.00
N LYS A 197 -11.83 -8.55 16.27
CA LYS A 197 -12.04 -9.63 17.24
C LYS A 197 -11.28 -10.91 16.87
N SER A 198 -11.21 -11.21 15.58
CA SER A 198 -10.44 -12.37 15.08
C SER A 198 -8.93 -12.21 15.33
N LEU A 199 -8.38 -11.00 15.21
CA LEU A 199 -6.98 -10.73 15.55
C LEU A 199 -6.73 -11.00 17.04
N SER A 200 -7.55 -10.46 17.94
CA SER A 200 -7.44 -10.66 19.38
C SER A 200 -7.53 -12.15 19.76
N SER A 201 -8.44 -12.89 19.14
CA SER A 201 -8.58 -14.34 19.38
C SER A 201 -7.37 -15.17 18.92
N GLN A 202 -6.55 -14.64 18.03
CA GLN A 202 -5.30 -15.23 17.54
C GLN A 202 -4.07 -14.78 18.36
N GLY A 203 -4.25 -14.07 19.47
CA GLY A 203 -3.18 -13.56 20.31
C GLY A 203 -2.50 -12.30 19.78
N ILE A 204 -3.11 -11.61 18.81
CA ILE A 204 -2.62 -10.33 18.30
C ILE A 204 -3.37 -9.23 19.04
N ARG A 205 -2.69 -8.57 19.98
CA ARG A 205 -3.32 -7.52 20.79
C ARG A 205 -3.65 -6.29 19.94
N THR A 206 -4.86 -5.81 20.06
CA THR A 206 -5.40 -4.73 19.24
C THR A 206 -5.46 -3.41 20.01
N TYR A 207 -4.92 -2.35 19.41
CA TYR A 207 -4.78 -1.03 20.00
C TYR A 207 -5.49 0.02 19.14
N ALA A 208 -6.57 0.58 19.63
CA ALA A 208 -7.29 1.65 18.96
C ALA A 208 -6.69 3.03 19.32
N ALA A 209 -6.20 3.74 18.32
CA ALA A 209 -5.75 5.12 18.46
C ALA A 209 -6.99 6.04 18.66
N HIS A 210 -7.22 6.47 19.89
CA HIS A 210 -8.43 7.20 20.26
C HIS A 210 -8.13 8.34 21.24
N LEU A 211 -8.80 9.51 21.04
CA LEU A 211 -8.57 10.70 21.88
C LEU A 211 -8.89 10.44 23.37
N ASN A 212 -9.89 9.60 23.64
CA ASN A 212 -10.28 9.22 25.00
C ASN A 212 -9.49 8.01 25.54
N GLY A 213 -8.42 7.59 24.87
CA GLY A 213 -7.55 6.51 25.35
C GLY A 213 -6.99 6.83 26.74
N LYS A 214 -7.11 5.89 27.67
CA LYS A 214 -6.57 6.05 29.01
C LYS A 214 -5.07 5.81 29.06
N ASN A 215 -4.60 4.87 28.25
CA ASN A 215 -3.20 4.46 28.21
C ASN A 215 -2.42 5.33 27.20
N VAL A 216 -1.22 5.74 27.59
CA VAL A 216 -0.32 6.44 26.68
C VAL A 216 0.38 5.39 25.78
N TYR A 217 0.49 5.71 24.51
CA TYR A 217 0.97 4.74 23.51
C TYR A 217 2.36 4.17 23.79
N ASP A 218 3.26 4.92 24.42
CA ASP A 218 4.64 4.52 24.73
C ASP A 218 4.80 3.79 26.06
N GLU A 219 3.71 3.63 26.82
CA GLU A 219 3.64 2.85 28.05
C GLU A 219 3.17 1.40 27.82
N GLU A 220 2.69 1.08 26.60
CA GLU A 220 2.24 -0.27 26.22
C GLU A 220 3.39 -1.12 25.66
N ASP A 221 3.26 -2.46 25.78
CA ASP A 221 4.20 -3.43 25.24
C ASP A 221 3.75 -3.93 23.85
N TYR A 222 4.60 -3.71 22.85
CA TYR A 222 4.39 -4.13 21.46
C TYR A 222 5.40 -5.19 20.98
N THR A 223 6.11 -5.84 21.90
CA THR A 223 7.11 -6.85 21.56
C THR A 223 6.48 -8.11 20.96
N GLU A 224 5.27 -8.44 21.38
CA GLU A 224 4.45 -9.51 20.83
C GLU A 224 3.59 -9.06 19.65
N GLY A 225 2.71 -9.94 19.14
CA GLY A 225 1.78 -9.62 18.05
C GLY A 225 0.88 -8.43 18.38
N CYS A 226 0.89 -7.40 17.57
CA CYS A 226 0.08 -6.20 17.77
C CYS A 226 -0.61 -5.73 16.49
N ALA A 227 -1.75 -5.05 16.65
CA ALA A 227 -2.47 -4.39 15.58
C ALA A 227 -2.90 -2.98 16.01
N PHE A 228 -2.56 -1.96 15.22
CA PHE A 228 -2.95 -0.58 15.45
C PHE A 228 -4.15 -0.19 14.59
N LEU A 229 -5.25 0.23 15.23
CA LEU A 229 -6.46 0.68 14.56
C LEU A 229 -6.39 2.20 14.38
N ILE A 230 -6.49 2.65 13.14
CA ILE A 230 -6.44 4.06 12.73
C ILE A 230 -7.75 4.37 12.01
N GLY A 231 -8.42 5.42 12.45
CA GLY A 231 -9.70 5.85 11.90
C GLY A 231 -9.61 6.85 10.76
N ASN A 232 -10.79 7.26 10.30
CA ASN A 232 -11.01 8.29 9.30
C ASN A 232 -10.41 9.64 9.73
N GLU A 233 -9.97 10.43 8.76
CA GLU A 233 -9.28 11.71 8.98
C GLU A 233 -10.15 12.76 9.70
N GLY A 234 -11.45 12.71 9.50
CA GLY A 234 -12.39 13.69 10.10
C GLY A 234 -13.13 13.16 11.34
N ASN A 235 -13.52 11.88 11.29
CA ASN A 235 -14.42 11.30 12.29
C ASN A 235 -13.70 10.35 13.27
N GLY A 236 -12.44 9.99 13.00
CA GLY A 236 -11.73 8.99 13.79
C GLY A 236 -12.23 7.56 13.55
N LEU A 237 -12.03 6.70 14.51
CA LEU A 237 -12.54 5.32 14.50
C LEU A 237 -14.05 5.32 14.77
N ARG A 238 -14.77 4.44 14.06
CA ARG A 238 -16.17 4.15 14.38
C ARG A 238 -16.25 3.50 15.77
N ASP A 239 -17.30 3.84 16.54
CA ASP A 239 -17.50 3.29 17.89
C ASP A 239 -17.51 1.76 17.87
N GLU A 240 -18.23 1.14 16.93
CA GLU A 240 -18.31 -0.30 16.76
C GLU A 240 -16.95 -0.97 16.51
N VAL A 241 -15.98 -0.25 15.95
CA VAL A 241 -14.61 -0.74 15.71
C VAL A 241 -13.74 -0.53 16.95
N SER A 242 -13.80 0.65 17.56
CA SER A 242 -13.01 0.99 18.75
C SER A 242 -13.39 0.15 19.97
N GLU A 243 -14.69 -0.18 20.14
CA GLU A 243 -15.18 -1.06 21.21
C GLU A 243 -14.73 -2.52 21.08
N CYS A 244 -14.31 -2.94 19.88
CA CYS A 244 -13.78 -4.29 19.67
C CYS A 244 -12.28 -4.40 19.96
N ALA A 245 -11.57 -3.28 20.19
CA ALA A 245 -10.16 -3.28 20.47
C ALA A 245 -9.87 -3.68 21.93
N ASP A 246 -8.75 -4.37 22.16
CA ASP A 246 -8.33 -4.77 23.52
C ASP A 246 -7.89 -3.58 24.34
N CYS A 247 -7.39 -2.51 23.74
CA CYS A 247 -6.89 -1.32 24.42
C CYS A 247 -7.15 -0.05 23.60
N LEU A 248 -7.61 1.02 24.27
CA LEU A 248 -7.66 2.36 23.71
C LEU A 248 -6.41 3.12 24.13
N ILE A 249 -5.59 3.51 23.16
CA ILE A 249 -4.35 4.24 23.39
C ILE A 249 -4.44 5.66 22.83
N ARG A 250 -3.70 6.59 23.43
CA ARG A 250 -3.59 7.97 22.96
C ARG A 250 -2.15 8.37 22.72
N ILE A 251 -1.96 9.26 21.75
CA ILE A 251 -0.71 10.02 21.57
C ILE A 251 -0.89 11.36 22.30
N PRO A 252 -0.10 11.67 23.34
CA PRO A 252 -0.26 12.92 24.09
C PRO A 252 0.00 14.15 23.22
N MET A 253 -0.93 15.11 23.25
CA MET A 253 -0.77 16.39 22.56
C MET A 253 -0.34 17.47 23.56
N CYS A 254 0.85 18.02 23.38
CA CYS A 254 1.39 19.08 24.24
C CYS A 254 0.94 20.50 23.84
N GLY A 255 0.32 20.64 22.69
CA GLY A 255 -0.12 21.91 22.11
C GLY A 255 -1.64 22.06 22.07
N LYS A 256 -2.11 22.96 21.19
CA LYS A 256 -3.55 23.20 20.96
C LYS A 256 -4.18 22.28 19.91
N ALA A 257 -3.38 21.49 19.21
CA ALA A 257 -3.90 20.53 18.24
C ALA A 257 -4.65 19.42 18.99
N GLU A 258 -5.84 19.06 18.53
CA GLU A 258 -6.66 18.01 19.13
C GLU A 258 -6.18 16.61 18.70
N SER A 259 -5.67 16.48 17.47
CA SER A 259 -5.23 15.21 16.89
C SER A 259 -4.09 15.40 15.88
N LEU A 260 -3.47 14.29 15.48
CA LEU A 260 -2.52 14.22 14.36
C LEU A 260 -3.24 13.81 13.09
N ASN A 261 -2.63 14.13 11.94
CA ASN A 261 -2.98 13.50 10.68
C ASN A 261 -2.92 11.96 10.81
N ALA A 262 -3.85 11.24 10.19
CA ALA A 262 -3.97 9.79 10.31
C ALA A 262 -2.68 9.03 9.95
N ALA A 263 -1.98 9.44 8.89
CA ALA A 263 -0.73 8.81 8.48
C ALA A 263 0.41 9.12 9.48
N VAL A 264 0.40 10.30 10.08
CA VAL A 264 1.39 10.68 11.13
C VAL A 264 1.13 9.88 12.40
N ALA A 265 -0.13 9.77 12.85
CA ALA A 265 -0.48 8.94 14.01
C ALA A 265 -0.07 7.47 13.79
N ALA A 266 -0.40 6.90 12.63
CA ALA A 266 0.03 5.56 12.25
C ALA A 266 1.57 5.42 12.29
N ALA A 267 2.32 6.41 11.79
CA ALA A 267 3.77 6.40 11.79
C ALA A 267 4.35 6.35 13.22
N VAL A 268 3.85 7.18 14.11
CA VAL A 268 4.30 7.22 15.52
C VAL A 268 4.14 5.84 16.16
N LEU A 269 2.97 5.21 16.02
CA LEU A 269 2.68 3.90 16.60
C LEU A 269 3.53 2.78 15.97
N MET A 270 3.64 2.77 14.65
CA MET A 270 4.44 1.77 13.95
C MET A 270 5.91 1.82 14.33
N PHE A 271 6.50 3.02 14.39
CA PHE A 271 7.90 3.16 14.77
C PHE A 271 8.16 2.90 16.24
N GLU A 272 7.18 3.13 17.13
CA GLU A 272 7.30 2.74 18.52
C GLU A 272 7.35 1.22 18.67
N ALA A 273 6.45 0.47 18.02
CA ALA A 273 6.53 -0.99 17.98
C ALA A 273 7.87 -1.47 17.40
N GLY A 274 8.32 -0.87 16.29
CA GLY A 274 9.62 -1.17 15.69
C GLY A 274 10.80 -0.84 16.63
N ARG A 275 10.71 0.22 17.44
CA ARG A 275 11.72 0.57 18.43
C ARG A 275 11.82 -0.50 19.52
N GLN A 276 10.69 -0.97 20.04
CA GLN A 276 10.66 -1.98 21.10
C GLN A 276 11.20 -3.33 20.62
N ARG A 277 10.96 -3.69 19.36
CA ARG A 277 11.39 -4.96 18.75
C ARG A 277 12.84 -4.98 18.28
N ARG A 278 13.54 -3.85 18.26
CA ARG A 278 14.97 -3.74 17.89
C ARG A 278 15.93 -3.89 19.09
N LYS A 279 15.55 -4.63 20.09
CA LYS A 279 16.43 -4.91 21.25
C LYS A 279 17.36 -6.07 20.96
#